data_34326618ac7385ab969a7a8bc11a98d2
#
_entry.id   34326618ac7385ab969a7a8bc11a98d2
#
_cell.length_a   1.000
_cell.length_b   1.000
_cell.length_c   1.000
_cell.angle_alpha   90.00
_cell.angle_beta   90.00
_cell.angle_gamma   90.00
#
_symmetry.space_group_name_H-M   'P 1'
#
loop_
_entity.id
_entity.type
_entity.pdbx_description
1 polymer ?
#
loop_
_entity_poly.entity_id
_entity_poly.type
_entity_poly.pdbx_seq_one_letter_code
_entity_poly.pdbx_strand_id
1 'polypeptide(L)'
;MKQMSLIEMDGFLKGKCIPSDLKVNETNAEYLVRKFAEAEAKCAALAAENAGLKAAHPQPFGPEMMKALDAYEKHQDEVPETGMLDAFFILRDSIRVETPATDAFLAEVRAQGVEMYADNLDNGADDAERGGFDDAVKFLRSEASGVRLFADQLRKGGNQ
;
A
#
# COMPACT_ATOMS: atom_id res chain seq x y z
N MET A 1 -3.17 1.36 -8.43
CA MET A 1 -3.84 0.96 -9.71
C MET A 1 -5.30 1.39 -9.60
N LYS A 2 -5.74 2.38 -10.37
CA LYS A 2 -7.15 2.79 -10.38
C LYS A 2 -7.98 1.61 -10.87
N GLN A 3 -8.95 1.15 -10.07
CA GLN A 3 -9.88 0.11 -10.52
C GLN A 3 -10.84 0.74 -11.53
N MET A 4 -10.99 0.08 -12.68
CA MET A 4 -12.03 0.47 -13.62
C MET A 4 -13.41 0.18 -13.00
N SER A 5 -14.31 1.12 -13.12
CA SER A 5 -15.71 0.91 -12.81
C SER A 5 -16.34 -0.07 -13.82
N LEU A 6 -17.52 -0.60 -13.51
CA LEU A 6 -18.24 -1.49 -14.42
C LEU A 6 -18.51 -0.82 -15.77
N ILE A 7 -18.84 0.48 -15.77
CA ILE A 7 -19.11 1.27 -16.99
C ILE A 7 -17.84 1.44 -17.84
N GLU A 8 -16.70 1.75 -17.20
CA GLU A 8 -15.41 1.86 -17.89
C GLU A 8 -14.96 0.52 -18.47
N MET A 9 -15.16 -0.58 -17.73
CA MET A 9 -14.85 -1.92 -18.22
C MET A 9 -15.73 -2.30 -19.42
N ASP A 10 -17.04 -2.03 -19.37
CA ASP A 10 -17.94 -2.26 -20.52
C ASP A 10 -17.54 -1.41 -21.73
N GLY A 11 -17.19 -0.14 -21.50
CA GLY A 11 -16.68 0.75 -22.54
C GLY A 11 -15.36 0.27 -23.14
N PHE A 12 -14.43 -0.23 -22.32
CA PHE A 12 -13.17 -0.81 -22.74
C PHE A 12 -13.37 -2.08 -23.59
N LEU A 13 -14.20 -3.00 -23.12
CA LEU A 13 -14.51 -4.24 -23.86
C LEU A 13 -15.19 -3.97 -25.22
N LYS A 14 -15.96 -2.89 -25.32
CA LYS A 14 -16.62 -2.44 -26.55
C LYS A 14 -15.72 -1.52 -27.42
N GLY A 15 -14.47 -1.29 -27.02
CA GLY A 15 -13.55 -0.41 -27.75
C GLY A 15 -13.93 1.08 -27.73
N LYS A 16 -14.77 1.51 -26.75
CA LYS A 16 -15.24 2.89 -26.62
C LYS A 16 -14.36 3.73 -25.70
N CYS A 17 -13.55 3.12 -24.87
CA CYS A 17 -12.58 3.81 -24.01
C CYS A 17 -11.28 3.00 -23.94
N ILE A 18 -10.20 3.71 -23.63
CA ILE A 18 -8.84 3.16 -23.55
C ILE A 18 -8.35 3.41 -22.12
N PRO A 19 -7.90 2.36 -21.39
CA PRO A 19 -7.28 2.53 -20.09
C PRO A 19 -6.03 3.43 -20.18
N SER A 20 -5.81 4.27 -19.16
CA SER A 20 -4.68 5.20 -19.14
C SER A 20 -3.31 4.52 -19.10
N ASP A 21 -3.26 3.26 -18.69
CA ASP A 21 -2.05 2.43 -18.59
C ASP A 21 -1.97 1.32 -19.65
N LEU A 22 -2.77 1.41 -20.73
CA LEU A 22 -2.63 0.57 -21.89
C LEU A 22 -1.30 0.89 -22.60
N LYS A 23 -0.51 -0.14 -22.87
CA LYS A 23 0.78 0.04 -23.57
C LYS A 23 0.58 0.25 -25.07
N VAL A 24 1.54 0.93 -25.68
CA VAL A 24 1.53 1.11 -27.16
C VAL A 24 1.52 -0.25 -27.85
N ASN A 25 0.60 -0.45 -28.80
CA ASN A 25 0.38 -1.70 -29.52
C ASN A 25 -0.10 -2.90 -28.67
N GLU A 26 -0.52 -2.67 -27.42
CA GLU A 26 -1.13 -3.70 -26.58
C GLU A 26 -2.61 -3.87 -26.98
N THR A 27 -3.02 -5.08 -27.26
CA THR A 27 -4.44 -5.40 -27.48
C THR A 27 -5.22 -5.45 -26.15
N ASN A 28 -6.54 -5.32 -26.21
CA ASN A 28 -7.39 -5.45 -25.01
C ASN A 28 -7.19 -6.80 -24.30
N ALA A 29 -6.98 -7.87 -25.07
CA ALA A 29 -6.74 -9.20 -24.50
C ALA A 29 -5.39 -9.27 -23.78
N GLU A 30 -4.32 -8.76 -24.37
CA GLU A 30 -2.98 -8.70 -23.75
C GLU A 30 -3.00 -7.81 -22.50
N TYR A 31 -3.70 -6.69 -22.56
CA TYR A 31 -3.92 -5.83 -21.39
C TYR A 31 -4.57 -6.59 -20.22
N LEU A 32 -5.67 -7.32 -20.49
CA LEU A 32 -6.37 -8.10 -19.45
C LEU A 32 -5.48 -9.21 -18.90
N VAL A 33 -4.78 -9.95 -19.75
CA VAL A 33 -3.83 -11.01 -19.32
C VAL A 33 -2.76 -10.43 -18.43
N ARG A 34 -2.17 -9.29 -18.80
CA ARG A 34 -1.19 -8.59 -17.97
C ARG A 34 -1.79 -8.16 -16.62
N LYS A 35 -3.00 -7.62 -16.62
CA LYS A 35 -3.66 -7.19 -15.37
C LYS A 35 -3.96 -8.34 -14.43
N PHE A 36 -4.39 -9.48 -14.96
CA PHE A 36 -4.58 -10.67 -14.15
C PHE A 36 -3.27 -11.20 -13.58
N ALA A 37 -2.21 -11.27 -14.39
CA ALA A 37 -0.89 -11.69 -13.93
C ALA A 37 -0.34 -10.75 -12.82
N GLU A 38 -0.52 -9.43 -12.97
CA GLU A 38 -0.16 -8.45 -11.94
C GLU A 38 -0.96 -8.66 -10.64
N ALA A 39 -2.26 -8.97 -10.73
CA ALA A 39 -3.10 -9.26 -9.57
C ALA A 39 -2.70 -10.56 -8.88
N GLU A 40 -2.45 -11.63 -9.64
CA GLU A 40 -1.97 -12.92 -9.11
C GLU A 40 -0.62 -12.78 -8.41
N ALA A 41 0.33 -12.03 -9.00
CA ALA A 41 1.63 -11.78 -8.38
C ALA A 41 1.49 -11.03 -7.05
N LYS A 42 0.59 -10.04 -6.96
CA LYS A 42 0.30 -9.34 -5.69
C LYS A 42 -0.33 -10.27 -4.65
N CYS A 43 -1.29 -11.08 -5.05
CA CYS A 43 -1.90 -12.06 -4.15
C CYS A 43 -0.85 -13.06 -3.62
N ALA A 44 0.03 -13.55 -4.49
CA ALA A 44 1.11 -14.47 -4.11
C ALA A 44 2.10 -13.81 -3.13
N ALA A 45 2.49 -12.54 -3.37
CA ALA A 45 3.37 -11.79 -2.47
C ALA A 45 2.75 -11.61 -1.08
N LEU A 46 1.49 -11.16 -1.01
CA LEU A 46 0.78 -11.01 0.26
C LEU A 46 0.57 -12.35 1.00
N ALA A 47 0.32 -13.44 0.26
CA ALA A 47 0.22 -14.78 0.83
C ALA A 47 1.55 -15.25 1.43
N ALA A 48 2.68 -14.96 0.76
CA ALA A 48 4.01 -15.26 1.26
C ALA A 48 4.34 -14.47 2.53
N GLU A 49 4.03 -13.17 2.57
CA GLU A 49 4.20 -12.35 3.79
C GLU A 49 3.34 -12.87 4.94
N ASN A 50 2.07 -13.22 4.67
CA ASN A 50 1.19 -13.79 5.69
C ASN A 50 1.72 -15.14 6.22
N ALA A 51 2.27 -15.99 5.35
CA ALA A 51 2.91 -17.22 5.76
C ALA A 51 4.16 -16.94 6.63
N GLY A 52 4.98 -15.96 6.23
CA GLY A 52 6.14 -15.52 7.01
C GLY A 52 5.76 -15.01 8.39
N LEU A 53 4.74 -14.14 8.48
CA LEU A 53 4.22 -13.63 9.74
C LEU A 53 3.70 -14.75 10.67
N LYS A 54 2.99 -15.73 10.10
CA LYS A 54 2.50 -16.90 10.87
C LYS A 54 3.63 -17.81 11.35
N ALA A 55 4.70 -17.92 10.59
CA ALA A 55 5.86 -18.74 10.93
C ALA A 55 6.84 -18.03 11.90
N ALA A 56 6.74 -16.72 12.05
CA ALA A 56 7.67 -15.89 12.84
C ALA A 56 7.52 -16.03 14.37
N HIS A 57 6.66 -16.94 14.85
CA HIS A 57 6.53 -17.17 16.28
C HIS A 57 7.74 -17.96 16.82
N PRO A 58 8.36 -17.50 17.93
CA PRO A 58 9.43 -18.25 18.57
C PRO A 58 8.95 -19.66 18.93
N GLN A 59 9.69 -20.66 18.48
CA GLN A 59 9.37 -22.04 18.83
C GLN A 59 9.76 -22.33 20.29
N PRO A 60 8.94 -23.08 21.05
CA PRO A 60 9.33 -23.54 22.37
C PRO A 60 10.69 -24.24 22.31
N PHE A 61 11.62 -23.83 23.16
CA PHE A 61 13.02 -24.32 23.19
C PHE A 61 13.81 -24.09 21.87
N GLY A 62 13.29 -23.23 20.98
CA GLY A 62 14.03 -22.79 19.79
C GLY A 62 15.14 -21.78 20.14
N PRO A 63 16.04 -21.46 19.17
CA PRO A 63 17.21 -20.63 19.44
C PRO A 63 16.88 -19.27 20.06
N GLU A 64 15.83 -18.61 19.61
CA GLU A 64 15.45 -17.28 20.10
C GLU A 64 14.84 -17.34 21.52
N MET A 65 14.07 -18.39 21.81
CA MET A 65 13.55 -18.63 23.15
C MET A 65 14.70 -18.93 24.14
N MET A 66 15.70 -19.72 23.72
CA MET A 66 16.88 -20.02 24.55
C MET A 66 17.71 -18.76 24.79
N LYS A 67 17.94 -17.91 23.78
CA LYS A 67 18.60 -16.60 23.98
C LYS A 67 17.87 -15.72 24.97
N ALA A 68 16.54 -15.67 24.89
CA ALA A 68 15.73 -14.89 25.82
C ALA A 68 15.82 -15.43 27.24
N LEU A 69 15.84 -16.77 27.41
CA LEU A 69 16.04 -17.42 28.69
C LEU A 69 17.41 -17.10 29.28
N ASP A 70 18.48 -17.22 28.50
CA ASP A 70 19.85 -16.88 28.92
C ASP A 70 19.94 -15.40 29.37
N ALA A 71 19.29 -14.50 28.63
CA ALA A 71 19.26 -13.07 28.97
C ALA A 71 18.52 -12.82 30.29
N TYR A 72 17.42 -13.53 30.55
CA TYR A 72 16.69 -13.45 31.81
C TYR A 72 17.53 -14.00 32.96
N GLU A 73 18.11 -15.19 32.82
CA GLU A 73 18.88 -15.87 33.85
C GLU A 73 20.12 -15.06 34.27
N LYS A 74 20.75 -14.36 33.33
CA LYS A 74 21.92 -13.51 33.59
C LYS A 74 21.67 -12.45 34.66
N HIS A 75 20.45 -11.96 34.80
CA HIS A 75 20.08 -10.85 35.68
C HIS A 75 19.10 -11.25 36.79
N GLN A 76 18.70 -12.53 36.87
CA GLN A 76 17.62 -12.95 37.78
C GLN A 76 17.91 -12.74 39.26
N ASP A 77 19.18 -12.79 39.67
CA ASP A 77 19.59 -12.68 41.07
C ASP A 77 19.84 -11.23 41.53
N GLU A 78 20.15 -10.32 40.57
CA GLU A 78 20.52 -8.93 40.88
C GLU A 78 19.41 -7.93 40.52
N VAL A 79 18.96 -7.95 39.24
CA VAL A 79 17.96 -7.03 38.70
C VAL A 79 17.04 -7.78 37.74
N PRO A 80 16.10 -8.60 38.24
CA PRO A 80 15.27 -9.47 37.40
C PRO A 80 14.42 -8.70 36.37
N GLU A 81 14.06 -7.44 36.63
CA GLU A 81 13.33 -6.59 35.69
C GLU A 81 14.14 -6.31 34.42
N THR A 82 15.46 -6.15 34.55
CA THR A 82 16.36 -5.98 33.39
C THR A 82 16.40 -7.25 32.56
N GLY A 83 16.51 -8.43 33.19
CA GLY A 83 16.46 -9.71 32.49
C GLY A 83 15.14 -9.94 31.76
N MET A 84 14.02 -9.56 32.37
CA MET A 84 12.70 -9.64 31.75
C MET A 84 12.59 -8.72 30.51
N LEU A 85 13.11 -7.49 30.59
CA LEU A 85 13.11 -6.55 29.46
C LEU A 85 14.00 -7.05 28.30
N ASP A 86 15.20 -7.54 28.61
CA ASP A 86 16.11 -8.07 27.62
C ASP A 86 15.50 -9.31 26.90
N ALA A 87 14.92 -10.23 27.66
CA ALA A 87 14.20 -11.37 27.12
C ALA A 87 13.01 -10.94 26.24
N PHE A 88 12.24 -9.95 26.69
CA PHE A 88 11.13 -9.39 25.92
C PHE A 88 11.60 -8.80 24.60
N PHE A 89 12.67 -8.02 24.58
CA PHE A 89 13.20 -7.42 23.34
C PHE A 89 13.72 -8.47 22.36
N ILE A 90 14.40 -9.52 22.86
CA ILE A 90 14.84 -10.64 22.00
C ILE A 90 13.65 -11.32 21.34
N LEU A 91 12.62 -11.65 22.11
CA LEU A 91 11.42 -12.31 21.58
C LEU A 91 10.64 -11.40 20.62
N ARG A 92 10.46 -10.13 20.97
CA ARG A 92 9.79 -9.13 20.14
C ARG A 92 10.49 -8.97 18.78
N ASP A 93 11.83 -8.87 18.78
CA ASP A 93 12.58 -8.64 17.56
C ASP A 93 12.67 -9.91 16.68
N SER A 94 12.56 -11.11 17.29
CA SER A 94 12.51 -12.36 16.56
C SER A 94 11.24 -12.55 15.71
N ILE A 95 10.14 -11.89 16.07
CA ILE A 95 8.87 -11.91 15.32
C ILE A 95 8.74 -10.74 14.33
N ARG A 96 9.78 -9.93 14.17
CA ARG A 96 9.77 -8.78 13.27
C ARG A 96 9.98 -9.27 11.84
N VAL A 97 8.89 -9.30 11.07
CA VAL A 97 8.90 -9.66 9.65
C VAL A 97 8.65 -8.41 8.82
N GLU A 98 9.49 -8.15 7.83
CA GLU A 98 9.25 -7.09 6.86
C GLU A 98 8.07 -7.46 5.95
N THR A 99 7.21 -6.46 5.68
CA THR A 99 5.98 -6.64 4.92
C THR A 99 5.90 -5.68 3.73
N PRO A 100 6.88 -5.71 2.80
CA PRO A 100 6.97 -4.74 1.72
C PRO A 100 5.78 -4.77 0.75
N ALA A 101 5.16 -5.94 0.51
CA ALA A 101 3.97 -6.02 -0.34
C ALA A 101 2.73 -5.44 0.36
N THR A 102 2.59 -5.64 1.66
CA THR A 102 1.55 -5.02 2.48
C THR A 102 1.72 -3.51 2.53
N ASP A 103 2.93 -3.03 2.75
CA ASP A 103 3.24 -1.60 2.81
C ASP A 103 2.96 -0.92 1.46
N ALA A 104 3.38 -1.55 0.36
CA ALA A 104 3.09 -1.07 -0.99
C ALA A 104 1.58 -1.07 -1.29
N PHE A 105 0.84 -2.09 -0.84
CA PHE A 105 -0.61 -2.12 -0.98
C PHE A 105 -1.29 -0.99 -0.20
N LEU A 106 -0.90 -0.78 1.05
CA LEU A 106 -1.44 0.30 1.88
C LEU A 106 -1.09 1.69 1.33
N ALA A 107 0.11 1.88 0.80
CA ALA A 107 0.52 3.12 0.13
C ALA A 107 -0.38 3.41 -1.08
N GLU A 108 -0.66 2.40 -1.89
CA GLU A 108 -1.55 2.52 -3.05
C GLU A 108 -2.99 2.85 -2.63
N VAL A 109 -3.55 2.16 -1.62
CA VAL A 109 -4.92 2.44 -1.13
C VAL A 109 -5.03 3.88 -0.61
N ARG A 110 -4.01 4.36 0.13
CA ARG A 110 -3.98 5.76 0.61
C ARG A 110 -3.90 6.74 -0.55
N ALA A 111 -3.05 6.47 -1.54
CA ALA A 111 -2.92 7.31 -2.73
C ALA A 111 -4.24 7.39 -3.53
N GLN A 112 -4.94 6.26 -3.70
CA GLN A 112 -6.25 6.23 -4.36
C GLN A 112 -7.30 7.09 -3.62
N GLY A 113 -7.34 7.02 -2.29
CA GLY A 113 -8.23 7.87 -1.50
C GLY A 113 -7.97 9.37 -1.71
N VAL A 114 -6.70 9.75 -1.80
CA VAL A 114 -6.27 11.14 -2.09
C VAL A 114 -6.63 11.54 -3.53
N GLU A 115 -6.45 10.65 -4.51
CA GLU A 115 -6.85 10.90 -5.91
C GLU A 115 -8.36 11.08 -6.07
N MET A 116 -9.17 10.31 -5.34
CA MET A 116 -10.62 10.52 -5.34
C MET A 116 -11.00 11.92 -4.86
N TYR A 117 -10.26 12.47 -3.91
CA TYR A 117 -10.47 13.85 -3.49
C TYR A 117 -10.07 14.86 -4.59
N ALA A 118 -8.96 14.63 -5.29
CA ALA A 118 -8.56 15.45 -6.43
C ALA A 118 -9.61 15.41 -7.56
N ASP A 119 -10.18 14.24 -7.83
CA ASP A 119 -11.27 14.10 -8.82
C ASP A 119 -12.52 14.89 -8.40
N ASN A 120 -12.83 14.98 -7.10
CA ASN A 120 -13.92 15.82 -6.59
C ASN A 120 -13.63 17.31 -6.77
N LEU A 121 -12.37 17.75 -6.61
CA LEU A 121 -11.97 19.14 -6.88
C LEU A 121 -12.11 19.48 -8.38
N ASP A 122 -11.74 18.58 -9.28
CA ASP A 122 -11.93 18.76 -10.71
C ASP A 122 -13.41 18.83 -11.09
N ASN A 123 -14.25 17.97 -10.52
CA ASN A 123 -15.71 18.06 -10.70
C ASN A 123 -16.25 19.40 -10.23
N GLY A 124 -15.78 19.91 -9.09
CA GLY A 124 -16.12 21.24 -8.60
C GLY A 124 -15.64 22.37 -9.53
N ALA A 125 -14.46 22.20 -10.15
CA ALA A 125 -13.95 23.14 -11.15
C ALA A 125 -14.83 23.15 -12.41
N ASP A 126 -15.28 22.00 -12.89
CA ASP A 126 -16.18 21.89 -14.04
C ASP A 126 -17.56 22.52 -13.75
N ASP A 127 -18.06 22.39 -12.51
CA ASP A 127 -19.28 23.08 -12.08
C ASP A 127 -19.10 24.62 -12.03
N ALA A 128 -17.95 25.07 -11.52
CA ALA A 128 -17.61 26.50 -11.49
C ALA A 128 -17.45 27.08 -12.91
N GLU A 129 -16.88 26.31 -13.84
CA GLU A 129 -16.73 26.70 -15.25
C GLU A 129 -18.10 26.93 -15.91
N ARG A 130 -19.05 26.00 -15.66
CA ARG A 130 -20.45 26.17 -16.13
C ARG A 130 -21.14 27.37 -15.51
N GLY A 131 -20.76 27.77 -14.30
CA GLY A 131 -21.23 28.95 -13.60
C GLY A 131 -20.55 30.25 -14.00
N GLY A 132 -19.47 30.20 -14.80
CA GLY A 132 -18.70 31.40 -15.21
C GLY A 132 -17.76 31.93 -14.12
N PHE A 133 -17.31 31.11 -13.18
CA PHE A 133 -16.44 31.48 -12.06
C PHE A 133 -14.97 31.15 -12.33
N ASP A 134 -14.32 31.82 -13.28
CA ASP A 134 -12.98 31.54 -13.78
C ASP A 134 -11.90 31.45 -12.69
N ASP A 135 -11.96 32.29 -11.66
CA ASP A 135 -10.95 32.24 -10.58
C ASP A 135 -11.13 31.01 -9.69
N ALA A 136 -12.38 30.58 -9.45
CA ALA A 136 -12.65 29.32 -8.73
C ALA A 136 -12.17 28.11 -9.52
N VAL A 137 -12.34 28.11 -10.84
CA VAL A 137 -11.83 27.06 -11.74
C VAL A 137 -10.31 26.92 -11.61
N LYS A 138 -9.58 28.03 -11.73
CA LYS A 138 -8.11 28.03 -11.61
C LYS A 138 -7.64 27.51 -10.24
N PHE A 139 -8.30 27.99 -9.17
CA PHE A 139 -7.98 27.56 -7.81
C PHE A 139 -8.20 26.07 -7.63
N LEU A 140 -9.38 25.54 -7.97
CA LEU A 140 -9.73 24.14 -7.78
C LEU A 140 -8.84 23.20 -8.60
N ARG A 141 -8.53 23.54 -9.86
CA ARG A 141 -7.61 22.75 -10.70
C ARG A 141 -6.16 22.77 -10.18
N SER A 142 -5.71 23.89 -9.61
CA SER A 142 -4.40 24.00 -8.96
C SER A 142 -4.32 23.10 -7.72
N GLU A 143 -5.35 23.13 -6.87
CA GLU A 143 -5.46 22.28 -5.70
C GLU A 143 -5.50 20.78 -6.08
N ALA A 144 -6.31 20.41 -7.08
CA ALA A 144 -6.37 19.04 -7.59
C ALA A 144 -4.99 18.53 -8.05
N SER A 145 -4.23 19.38 -8.72
CA SER A 145 -2.86 19.04 -9.15
C SER A 145 -1.93 18.83 -7.95
N GLY A 146 -1.98 19.69 -6.93
CA GLY A 146 -1.21 19.54 -5.69
C GLY A 146 -1.55 18.26 -4.94
N VAL A 147 -2.84 17.93 -4.86
CA VAL A 147 -3.34 16.72 -4.23
C VAL A 147 -2.84 15.45 -4.96
N ARG A 148 -2.79 15.45 -6.30
CA ARG A 148 -2.23 14.33 -7.09
C ARG A 148 -0.73 14.16 -6.88
N LEU A 149 0.03 15.25 -6.78
CA LEU A 149 1.45 15.16 -6.44
C LEU A 149 1.67 14.52 -5.06
N PHE A 150 0.82 14.81 -4.09
CA PHE A 150 0.86 14.17 -2.78
C PHE A 150 0.51 12.67 -2.87
N ALA A 151 -0.47 12.28 -3.68
CA ALA A 151 -0.78 10.86 -3.92
C ALA A 151 0.44 10.10 -4.51
N ASP A 152 1.17 10.72 -5.43
CA ASP A 152 2.41 10.16 -5.99
C ASP A 152 3.52 10.01 -4.93
N GLN A 153 3.61 10.94 -3.98
CA GLN A 153 4.56 10.82 -2.86
C GLN A 153 4.20 9.65 -1.95
N LEU A 154 2.92 9.42 -1.67
CA LEU A 154 2.46 8.27 -0.88
C LEU A 154 2.85 6.94 -1.54
N ARG A 155 2.77 6.83 -2.89
CA ARG A 155 3.19 5.63 -3.63
C ARG A 155 4.70 5.36 -3.55
N LYS A 156 5.50 6.42 -3.50
CA LYS A 156 6.96 6.29 -3.41
C LYS A 156 7.44 5.89 -2.00
N GLY A 157 6.52 5.73 -1.06
CA GLY A 157 6.86 5.57 0.34
C GLY A 157 7.40 6.89 0.89
N GLY A 158 6.64 7.57 1.74
CA GLY A 158 7.16 8.77 2.39
C GLY A 158 8.43 8.39 3.14
N ASN A 159 9.59 8.78 2.61
CA ASN A 159 10.83 8.76 3.35
C ASN A 159 10.68 9.76 4.50
N GLN A 160 10.42 9.24 5.67
CA GLN A 160 10.68 9.91 6.95
C GLN A 160 11.67 9.09 7.75
#